data_a386c681e4e8c303c1d7135440be7517
#
_entry.id   a386c681e4e8c303c1d7135440be7517
#
_cell.length_a   1.000
_cell.length_b   1.000
_cell.length_c   1.000
_cell.angle_alpha   90.00
_cell.angle_beta   90.00
_cell.angle_gamma   90.00
#
_symmetry.space_group_name_H-M   'P 1'
#
loop_
_entity.id
_entity.type
_entity.pdbx_description
1 polymer ?
#
loop_
_entity_poly.entity_id
_entity_poly.type
_entity_poly.pdbx_seq_one_letter_code
_entity_poly.pdbx_strand_id
1 'polypeptide(L)'
;MEPWECAIAYHNQTKHHFRGYARSLGYLDWATQPDPFRRFDGAPFLPLPRTDEDSSPPYSDIYALDRVAPKPVCLRTISEFFYLSLAISAWKEYEGTRWALRCNPSSGNLHPTEGYLVIGPVDGLSDTPSIYHYAPKEHALELRTSFSIEVWKQLVNGLPPRSLFVGLSSITWREAWKYGERAYRYCQQDMGHALAACSISGATLGWRVHLINPMSDVDVAKLLGLDRREQFHEREMEDSEALLAVIPSLCERPPTLTPSAAAIEQIAAGEWHGQANRLSSSHVHWQLIDAVAESCVKPATEIDNLGSYPVGGGIRSVAPTTSASARQIIRQRRSAVALDGTTAISRDQFYDLLSRLMPGSNNVPWNTIGPPAKVHLGLFVHRVTGLEPGLYGLVRSPEQEEPLRNAMRPGFAWQRPPGCPTSLPLYLLSTGDCTTLAARVSCLQDIAGDGAFSLGMIAEFIKPLQRYGAWFYRRLFWEAGAIGQVLYLEAEAAGIRSTGIGCYFDDPVHDAFGLRGPQYQSMYHFTMGGPVEDSRLTTLPAYGADRAQRGIDPP
;
A
#
# COMPACT_ATOMS: atom_id res chain seq x y z
N MET A 1 20.43 -22.71 -5.13
CA MET A 1 20.23 -21.26 -5.39
C MET A 1 19.90 -20.63 -4.06
N GLU A 2 20.62 -19.61 -3.69
CA GLU A 2 20.31 -18.86 -2.47
C GLU A 2 18.94 -18.18 -2.62
N PRO A 3 18.13 -18.03 -1.54
CA PRO A 3 16.81 -17.43 -1.64
C PRO A 3 16.77 -16.05 -2.32
N TRP A 4 17.76 -15.19 -2.06
CA TRP A 4 17.86 -13.89 -2.71
C TRP A 4 18.15 -13.98 -4.22
N GLU A 5 18.86 -15.01 -4.69
CA GLU A 5 19.06 -15.27 -6.12
C GLU A 5 17.75 -15.68 -6.80
N CYS A 6 16.88 -16.43 -6.09
CA CYS A 6 15.54 -16.79 -6.58
C CYS A 6 14.69 -15.53 -6.78
N ALA A 7 14.70 -14.59 -5.83
CA ALA A 7 13.98 -13.33 -5.96
C ALA A 7 14.48 -12.49 -7.15
N ILE A 8 15.81 -12.46 -7.39
CA ILE A 8 16.40 -11.80 -8.56
C ILE A 8 16.02 -12.50 -9.86
N ALA A 9 16.07 -13.83 -9.89
CA ALA A 9 15.66 -14.62 -11.06
C ALA A 9 14.20 -14.38 -11.40
N TYR A 10 13.31 -14.41 -10.40
CA TYR A 10 11.89 -14.05 -10.55
C TYR A 10 11.74 -12.63 -11.11
N HIS A 11 12.44 -11.65 -10.52
CA HIS A 11 12.38 -10.27 -10.98
C HIS A 11 12.74 -10.15 -12.45
N ASN A 12 13.83 -10.81 -12.88
CA ASN A 12 14.28 -10.76 -14.27
C ASN A 12 13.33 -11.49 -15.24
N GLN A 13 12.78 -12.65 -14.85
CA GLN A 13 11.86 -13.43 -15.69
C GLN A 13 10.50 -12.74 -15.87
N THR A 14 10.10 -11.89 -14.91
CA THR A 14 8.82 -11.18 -14.95
C THR A 14 8.94 -9.72 -15.41
N LYS A 15 10.08 -9.32 -15.99
CA LYS A 15 10.22 -8.04 -16.67
C LYS A 15 9.37 -7.99 -17.95
N HIS A 16 8.84 -6.79 -18.23
CA HIS A 16 8.28 -6.49 -19.54
C HIS A 16 9.34 -5.84 -20.42
N HIS A 17 9.31 -6.18 -21.69
CA HIS A 17 10.22 -5.68 -22.71
C HIS A 17 9.43 -5.28 -23.97
N PHE A 18 9.99 -4.44 -24.82
CA PHE A 18 9.37 -4.11 -26.12
C PHE A 18 9.08 -5.33 -27.00
N ARG A 19 9.76 -6.46 -26.78
CA ARG A 19 9.61 -7.69 -27.57
C ARG A 19 8.67 -8.71 -26.94
N GLY A 20 8.21 -8.48 -25.71
CA GLY A 20 7.35 -9.42 -24.98
C GLY A 20 7.08 -9.01 -23.55
N TYR A 21 5.97 -9.49 -23.06
CA TYR A 21 5.52 -9.30 -21.67
C TYR A 21 5.87 -10.52 -20.84
N ALA A 22 5.86 -10.38 -19.50
CA ALA A 22 5.89 -11.51 -18.59
C ALA A 22 4.78 -12.52 -18.94
N ARG A 23 5.04 -13.80 -18.72
CA ARG A 23 4.12 -14.86 -19.08
C ARG A 23 2.79 -14.71 -18.36
N SER A 24 1.71 -14.75 -19.14
CA SER A 24 0.31 -14.79 -18.71
C SER A 24 -0.49 -15.70 -19.64
N LEU A 25 -1.77 -15.91 -19.35
CA LEU A 25 -2.63 -16.70 -20.26
C LEU A 25 -2.86 -16.03 -21.62
N GLY A 26 -2.65 -14.72 -21.72
CA GLY A 26 -2.89 -13.97 -22.95
C GLY A 26 -4.37 -13.67 -23.23
N TYR A 27 -5.28 -14.19 -22.43
CA TYR A 27 -6.72 -13.93 -22.47
C TYR A 27 -7.30 -13.95 -21.05
N LEU A 28 -8.49 -13.38 -20.87
CA LEU A 28 -9.23 -13.38 -19.60
C LEU A 28 -10.49 -14.23 -19.76
N ASP A 29 -10.56 -15.30 -18.97
CA ASP A 29 -11.80 -16.07 -18.80
C ASP A 29 -12.61 -15.45 -17.65
N TRP A 30 -13.53 -14.56 -17.97
CA TRP A 30 -14.35 -13.83 -16.99
C TRP A 30 -15.21 -14.75 -16.11
N ALA A 31 -15.52 -15.98 -16.58
CA ALA A 31 -16.26 -16.95 -15.77
C ALA A 31 -15.45 -17.48 -14.58
N THR A 32 -14.13 -17.30 -14.61
CA THR A 32 -13.22 -17.73 -13.56
C THR A 32 -12.65 -16.54 -12.76
N GLN A 33 -13.14 -15.31 -13.01
CA GLN A 33 -12.68 -14.14 -12.27
C GLN A 33 -12.85 -14.35 -10.77
N PRO A 34 -11.78 -14.17 -9.96
CA PRO A 34 -11.89 -14.30 -8.51
C PRO A 34 -12.82 -13.28 -7.89
N ASP A 35 -13.65 -13.70 -6.94
CA ASP A 35 -14.41 -12.78 -6.09
C ASP A 35 -13.43 -11.89 -5.30
N PRO A 36 -13.54 -10.55 -5.39
CA PRO A 36 -12.69 -9.63 -4.62
C PRO A 36 -13.04 -9.59 -3.12
N PHE A 37 -13.99 -10.41 -2.66
CA PHE A 37 -14.49 -10.41 -1.30
C PHE A 37 -14.32 -11.77 -0.63
N ARG A 38 -13.29 -11.90 0.21
CA ARG A 38 -13.13 -13.02 1.13
C ARG A 38 -14.22 -12.95 2.20
N ARG A 39 -14.78 -14.10 2.52
CA ARG A 39 -15.72 -14.34 3.62
C ARG A 39 -15.33 -15.63 4.34
N PHE A 40 -15.65 -15.70 5.61
CA PHE A 40 -15.52 -16.91 6.40
C PHE A 40 -16.91 -17.43 6.77
N ASP A 41 -17.44 -18.32 5.93
CA ASP A 41 -18.78 -18.87 6.08
C ASP A 41 -18.92 -19.62 7.41
N GLY A 42 -19.97 -19.30 8.18
CA GLY A 42 -20.19 -19.86 9.52
C GLY A 42 -19.49 -19.09 10.65
N ALA A 43 -18.63 -18.11 10.37
CA ALA A 43 -18.08 -17.24 11.41
C ALA A 43 -19.15 -16.27 11.96
N PRO A 44 -19.21 -16.01 13.28
CA PRO A 44 -20.05 -14.96 13.82
C PRO A 44 -19.74 -13.61 13.21
N PHE A 45 -20.79 -12.90 12.79
CA PHE A 45 -20.72 -11.70 11.97
C PHE A 45 -21.17 -10.46 12.74
N LEU A 46 -20.35 -9.40 12.76
CA LEU A 46 -20.62 -8.15 13.45
C LEU A 46 -20.55 -6.97 12.45
N PRO A 47 -21.68 -6.35 12.08
CA PRO A 47 -21.69 -5.13 11.29
C PRO A 47 -21.00 -3.98 12.05
N LEU A 48 -20.15 -3.22 11.35
CA LEU A 48 -19.51 -2.04 11.89
C LEU A 48 -20.40 -0.79 11.68
N PRO A 49 -20.55 0.08 12.70
CA PRO A 49 -21.35 1.29 12.59
C PRO A 49 -20.72 2.27 11.60
N ARG A 50 -21.54 2.89 10.77
CA ARG A 50 -21.15 3.98 9.87
C ARG A 50 -21.78 5.29 10.33
N THR A 51 -21.10 6.39 10.09
CA THR A 51 -21.62 7.72 10.34
C THR A 51 -21.44 8.59 9.10
N ASP A 52 -22.45 9.39 8.79
CA ASP A 52 -22.37 10.41 7.74
C ASP A 52 -21.68 11.69 8.24
N GLU A 53 -21.58 11.85 9.56
CA GLU A 53 -20.87 12.97 10.17
C GLU A 53 -19.36 12.83 9.95
N ASP A 54 -18.76 13.86 9.38
CA ASP A 54 -17.31 13.97 9.20
C ASP A 54 -16.69 14.72 10.37
N SER A 55 -16.15 13.97 11.30
CA SER A 55 -15.37 14.47 12.45
C SER A 55 -13.87 14.25 12.28
N SER A 56 -13.40 14.00 11.06
CA SER A 56 -11.97 13.82 10.77
C SER A 56 -11.24 15.16 10.76
N PRO A 57 -9.93 15.16 11.03
CA PRO A 57 -9.12 16.37 11.02
C PRO A 57 -8.97 16.94 9.59
N PRO A 58 -8.49 18.20 9.46
CA PRO A 58 -8.01 18.72 8.18
C PRO A 58 -6.97 17.77 7.57
N TYR A 59 -7.02 17.59 6.25
CA TYR A 59 -6.12 16.67 5.56
C TYR A 59 -4.64 16.98 5.79
N SER A 60 -4.26 18.26 5.89
CA SER A 60 -2.88 18.67 6.16
C SER A 60 -2.32 18.18 7.50
N ASP A 61 -3.19 17.95 8.47
CA ASP A 61 -2.78 17.65 9.85
C ASP A 61 -2.42 16.17 10.07
N ILE A 62 -2.87 15.27 9.18
CA ILE A 62 -2.61 13.84 9.33
C ILE A 62 -1.14 13.45 9.09
N TYR A 63 -0.36 14.32 8.46
CA TYR A 63 1.06 14.06 8.18
C TYR A 63 2.00 14.36 9.36
N ALA A 64 1.50 15.04 10.40
CA ALA A 64 2.24 15.34 11.61
C ALA A 64 1.59 14.66 12.82
N LEU A 65 2.31 13.71 13.41
CA LEU A 65 1.79 12.80 14.44
C LEU A 65 1.30 13.45 15.73
N ASP A 66 1.63 14.73 15.97
CA ASP A 66 1.29 15.50 17.18
C ASP A 66 0.11 16.45 17.00
N ARG A 67 -0.40 16.60 15.78
CA ARG A 67 -1.48 17.55 15.47
C ARG A 67 -2.88 17.02 15.74
N VAL A 68 -3.06 15.71 15.72
CA VAL A 68 -4.36 15.07 15.93
C VAL A 68 -4.38 14.42 17.30
N ALA A 69 -5.28 14.86 18.19
CA ALA A 69 -5.44 14.25 19.51
C ALA A 69 -5.96 12.80 19.37
N PRO A 70 -5.41 11.84 20.13
CA PRO A 70 -5.85 10.45 20.06
C PRO A 70 -7.32 10.29 20.47
N LYS A 71 -8.13 9.72 19.60
CA LYS A 71 -9.49 9.29 19.91
C LYS A 71 -9.45 7.99 20.73
N PRO A 72 -10.43 7.75 21.64
CA PRO A 72 -10.49 6.51 22.42
C PRO A 72 -10.78 5.32 21.50
N VAL A 73 -10.27 4.13 21.88
CA VAL A 73 -10.61 2.86 21.20
C VAL A 73 -12.01 2.44 21.62
N CYS A 74 -12.91 2.41 20.66
CA CYS A 74 -14.29 1.92 20.80
C CYS A 74 -14.76 1.38 19.43
N LEU A 75 -15.93 0.73 19.41
CA LEU A 75 -16.48 0.15 18.18
C LEU A 75 -16.58 1.19 17.04
N ARG A 76 -16.92 2.44 17.34
CA ARG A 76 -17.02 3.53 16.34
C ARG A 76 -15.65 3.89 15.74
N THR A 77 -14.61 4.03 16.54
CA THR A 77 -13.28 4.40 16.05
C THR A 77 -12.57 3.24 15.36
N ILE A 78 -12.83 1.99 15.76
CA ILE A 78 -12.42 0.78 15.04
C ILE A 78 -13.08 0.75 13.66
N SER A 79 -14.38 1.02 13.60
CA SER A 79 -15.12 1.14 12.35
C SER A 79 -14.52 2.22 11.45
N GLU A 80 -14.26 3.43 11.98
CA GLU A 80 -13.67 4.54 11.23
C GLU A 80 -12.27 4.20 10.70
N PHE A 81 -11.47 3.47 11.48
CA PHE A 81 -10.16 2.99 11.03
C PHE A 81 -10.27 2.12 9.77
N PHE A 82 -11.12 1.10 9.77
CA PHE A 82 -11.32 0.25 8.59
C PHE A 82 -12.01 1.01 7.44
N TYR A 83 -12.95 1.89 7.75
CA TYR A 83 -13.67 2.70 6.78
C TYR A 83 -12.77 3.61 5.95
N LEU A 84 -11.68 4.12 6.55
CA LEU A 84 -10.71 4.99 5.90
C LEU A 84 -9.46 4.26 5.38
N SER A 85 -9.31 2.96 5.67
CA SER A 85 -8.17 2.17 5.18
C SER A 85 -8.54 1.16 4.10
N LEU A 86 -9.34 0.14 4.42
CA LEU A 86 -9.57 -1.03 3.58
C LEU A 86 -11.00 -1.12 3.00
N ALA A 87 -11.91 -0.23 3.41
CA ALA A 87 -13.31 -0.25 3.00
C ALA A 87 -13.53 0.10 1.53
N ILE A 88 -14.69 -0.29 1.01
CA ILE A 88 -15.16 0.18 -0.29
C ILE A 88 -15.34 1.69 -0.21
N SER A 89 -14.76 2.43 -1.16
CA SER A 89 -14.89 3.89 -1.27
C SER A 89 -16.03 4.31 -2.23
N ALA A 90 -16.31 3.49 -3.23
CA ALA A 90 -17.41 3.65 -4.18
C ALA A 90 -17.64 2.36 -4.98
N TRP A 91 -18.77 2.28 -5.66
CA TRP A 91 -18.98 1.35 -6.77
C TRP A 91 -18.93 2.10 -8.08
N LYS A 92 -18.36 1.47 -9.10
CA LYS A 92 -18.52 1.89 -10.49
C LYS A 92 -19.47 0.94 -11.19
N GLU A 93 -20.26 1.50 -12.13
CA GLU A 93 -21.19 0.73 -12.95
C GLU A 93 -21.08 1.14 -14.41
N TYR A 94 -21.08 0.13 -15.29
CA TYR A 94 -21.11 0.29 -16.74
C TYR A 94 -21.94 -0.87 -17.34
N GLU A 95 -22.97 -0.56 -18.11
CA GLU A 95 -23.85 -1.55 -18.79
C GLU A 95 -24.28 -2.71 -17.89
N GLY A 96 -24.67 -2.41 -16.64
CA GLY A 96 -25.14 -3.42 -15.66
C GLY A 96 -24.04 -4.17 -14.93
N THR A 97 -22.79 -4.01 -15.33
CA THR A 97 -21.63 -4.58 -14.61
C THR A 97 -21.17 -3.63 -13.54
N ARG A 98 -20.94 -4.14 -12.31
CA ARG A 98 -20.47 -3.35 -11.17
C ARG A 98 -19.17 -3.88 -10.61
N TRP A 99 -18.30 -2.95 -10.21
CA TRP A 99 -17.07 -3.29 -9.47
C TRP A 99 -16.82 -2.30 -8.33
N ALA A 100 -16.25 -2.81 -7.24
CA ALA A 100 -15.94 -2.03 -6.06
C ALA A 100 -14.61 -1.32 -6.19
N LEU A 101 -14.52 -0.08 -5.70
CA LEU A 101 -13.27 0.64 -5.48
C LEU A 101 -13.03 0.72 -3.98
N ARG A 102 -11.81 0.45 -3.52
CA ARG A 102 -11.44 0.57 -2.10
C ARG A 102 -10.64 1.84 -1.82
N CYS A 103 -10.49 2.21 -0.53
CA CYS A 103 -9.63 3.30 -0.09
C CYS A 103 -8.16 3.00 -0.41
N ASN A 104 -7.72 1.76 -0.25
CA ASN A 104 -6.46 1.24 -0.78
C ASN A 104 -6.69 0.81 -2.24
N PRO A 105 -6.06 1.47 -3.23
CA PRO A 105 -6.15 1.05 -4.63
C PRO A 105 -5.51 -0.32 -4.83
N SER A 106 -5.90 -0.97 -5.93
CA SER A 106 -5.35 -2.27 -6.29
C SER A 106 -5.12 -2.36 -7.79
N SER A 107 -4.09 -3.09 -8.16
CA SER A 107 -3.74 -3.39 -9.55
C SER A 107 -4.90 -4.11 -10.22
N GLY A 108 -5.36 -3.59 -11.37
CA GLY A 108 -6.51 -4.18 -12.05
C GLY A 108 -7.82 -4.23 -11.25
N ASN A 109 -7.87 -3.62 -10.08
CA ASN A 109 -9.02 -3.62 -9.16
C ASN A 109 -9.41 -5.04 -8.67
N LEU A 110 -8.40 -5.89 -8.42
CA LEU A 110 -8.56 -7.30 -8.04
C LEU A 110 -8.50 -7.53 -6.53
N HIS A 111 -7.98 -6.55 -5.79
CA HIS A 111 -7.97 -6.49 -4.33
C HIS A 111 -7.42 -7.74 -3.62
N PRO A 112 -6.14 -8.12 -3.84
CA PRO A 112 -5.55 -9.30 -3.22
C PRO A 112 -5.41 -9.18 -1.71
N THR A 113 -5.35 -7.96 -1.17
CA THR A 113 -5.08 -7.69 0.25
C THR A 113 -6.33 -7.87 1.10
N GLU A 114 -6.20 -8.70 2.17
CA GLU A 114 -7.18 -8.87 3.24
C GLU A 114 -6.68 -8.27 4.56
N GLY A 115 -7.61 -7.95 5.46
CA GLY A 115 -7.32 -7.32 6.74
C GLY A 115 -7.89 -8.09 7.93
N TYR A 116 -7.12 -8.12 9.02
CA TYR A 116 -7.48 -8.80 10.27
C TYR A 116 -7.33 -7.83 11.44
N LEU A 117 -8.20 -7.96 12.44
CA LEU A 117 -8.15 -7.22 13.69
C LEU A 117 -7.84 -8.17 14.83
N VAL A 118 -6.80 -7.90 15.64
CA VAL A 118 -6.48 -8.61 16.87
C VAL A 118 -6.60 -7.62 18.03
N ILE A 119 -7.55 -7.83 18.91
CA ILE A 119 -7.95 -6.80 19.89
C ILE A 119 -8.36 -7.41 21.24
N GLY A 120 -8.07 -6.68 22.31
CA GLY A 120 -8.60 -6.96 23.65
C GLY A 120 -10.08 -6.60 23.78
N PRO A 121 -10.66 -6.76 24.97
CA PRO A 121 -12.06 -6.42 25.23
C PRO A 121 -12.38 -4.97 24.92
N VAL A 122 -13.47 -4.75 24.17
CA VAL A 122 -14.02 -3.43 23.81
C VAL A 122 -15.54 -3.50 23.87
N ASP A 123 -16.14 -2.56 24.58
CA ASP A 123 -17.59 -2.46 24.72
C ASP A 123 -18.28 -2.38 23.35
N GLY A 124 -19.30 -3.21 23.17
CA GLY A 124 -20.05 -3.33 21.92
C GLY A 124 -19.36 -4.14 20.81
N LEU A 125 -18.12 -4.60 21.02
CA LEU A 125 -17.42 -5.49 20.12
C LEU A 125 -17.30 -6.91 20.69
N SER A 126 -16.61 -7.06 21.82
CA SER A 126 -16.46 -8.32 22.56
C SER A 126 -16.00 -8.08 23.99
N ASP A 127 -16.48 -8.91 24.91
CA ASP A 127 -16.02 -8.95 26.31
C ASP A 127 -14.72 -9.76 26.49
N THR A 128 -14.26 -10.45 25.44
CA THR A 128 -13.05 -11.27 25.43
C THR A 128 -12.11 -10.82 24.31
N PRO A 129 -10.77 -10.99 24.50
CA PRO A 129 -9.81 -10.78 23.41
C PRO A 129 -10.15 -11.67 22.23
N SER A 130 -10.07 -11.11 21.03
CA SER A 130 -10.56 -11.81 19.83
C SER A 130 -9.78 -11.42 18.58
N ILE A 131 -9.84 -12.29 17.58
CA ILE A 131 -9.32 -12.05 16.24
C ILE A 131 -10.48 -12.08 15.26
N TYR A 132 -10.50 -11.09 14.39
CA TYR A 132 -11.54 -10.94 13.37
C TYR A 132 -10.93 -10.79 11.99
N HIS A 133 -11.60 -11.32 10.97
CA HIS A 133 -11.41 -10.93 9.58
C HIS A 133 -12.29 -9.71 9.27
N TYR A 134 -11.78 -8.75 8.51
CA TYR A 134 -12.56 -7.62 8.05
C TYR A 134 -13.23 -7.90 6.70
N ALA A 135 -14.55 -7.91 6.66
CA ALA A 135 -15.36 -8.10 5.46
C ALA A 135 -15.72 -6.74 4.81
N PRO A 136 -14.97 -6.28 3.78
CA PRO A 136 -15.13 -4.92 3.25
C PRO A 136 -16.45 -4.71 2.50
N LYS A 137 -17.04 -5.75 1.92
CA LYS A 137 -18.32 -5.64 1.19
C LYS A 137 -19.46 -5.18 2.08
N GLU A 138 -19.52 -5.71 3.27
CA GLU A 138 -20.55 -5.41 4.27
C GLU A 138 -20.11 -4.34 5.26
N HIS A 139 -18.84 -3.99 5.30
CA HIS A 139 -18.20 -3.21 6.36
C HIS A 139 -18.46 -3.85 7.72
N ALA A 140 -17.93 -5.03 7.91
CA ALA A 140 -18.21 -5.87 9.06
C ALA A 140 -16.96 -6.63 9.53
N LEU A 141 -17.02 -7.20 10.72
CA LEU A 141 -16.03 -8.10 11.28
C LEU A 141 -16.60 -9.52 11.35
N GLU A 142 -15.81 -10.52 10.97
CA GLU A 142 -16.09 -11.94 11.12
C GLU A 142 -15.19 -12.51 12.21
N LEU A 143 -15.78 -12.99 13.30
CA LEU A 143 -15.02 -13.55 14.41
C LEU A 143 -14.30 -14.83 13.98
N ARG A 144 -12.96 -14.82 14.10
CA ARG A 144 -12.14 -15.98 13.76
C ARG A 144 -11.84 -16.84 14.99
N THR A 145 -11.49 -16.22 16.10
CA THR A 145 -11.24 -16.91 17.38
C THR A 145 -11.34 -15.93 18.55
N SER A 146 -11.56 -16.48 19.75
CA SER A 146 -11.45 -15.75 21.02
C SER A 146 -10.51 -16.50 21.96
N PHE A 147 -9.85 -15.77 22.84
CA PHE A 147 -8.87 -16.33 23.77
C PHE A 147 -8.87 -15.61 25.12
N SER A 148 -8.10 -16.12 26.08
CA SER A 148 -8.13 -15.59 27.45
C SER A 148 -7.46 -14.22 27.59
N ILE A 149 -7.86 -13.46 28.61
CA ILE A 149 -7.26 -12.17 28.92
C ILE A 149 -5.78 -12.29 29.35
N GLU A 150 -5.39 -13.45 29.90
CA GLU A 150 -4.01 -13.75 30.28
C GLU A 150 -3.11 -13.87 29.06
N VAL A 151 -3.59 -14.56 28.01
CA VAL A 151 -2.89 -14.66 26.71
C VAL A 151 -2.80 -13.29 26.05
N TRP A 152 -3.87 -12.49 26.10
CA TRP A 152 -3.87 -11.12 25.60
C TRP A 152 -2.80 -10.26 26.27
N LYS A 153 -2.71 -10.29 27.61
CA LYS A 153 -1.69 -9.55 28.36
C LYS A 153 -0.26 -9.95 27.97
N GLN A 154 -0.04 -11.23 27.67
CA GLN A 154 1.27 -11.70 27.16
C GLN A 154 1.55 -11.18 25.73
N LEU A 155 0.52 -11.17 24.87
CA LEU A 155 0.64 -10.74 23.49
C LEU A 155 0.98 -9.25 23.38
N VAL A 156 0.36 -8.39 24.20
CA VAL A 156 0.55 -6.93 24.19
C VAL A 156 1.57 -6.44 25.23
N ASN A 157 2.31 -7.33 25.86
CA ASN A 157 3.28 -6.95 26.88
C ASN A 157 4.31 -5.96 26.30
N GLY A 158 4.49 -4.82 26.95
CA GLY A 158 5.36 -3.73 26.48
C GLY A 158 4.69 -2.71 25.56
N LEU A 159 3.42 -2.92 25.17
CA LEU A 159 2.64 -1.92 24.45
C LEU A 159 1.88 -0.99 25.42
N PRO A 160 1.63 0.27 25.00
CA PRO A 160 0.73 1.16 25.73
C PRO A 160 -0.68 0.56 25.90
N PRO A 161 -1.41 0.94 26.94
CA PRO A 161 -2.79 0.49 27.14
C PRO A 161 -3.68 0.76 25.92
N ARG A 162 -4.65 -0.13 25.68
CA ARG A 162 -5.59 -0.05 24.54
C ARG A 162 -4.95 -0.21 23.17
N SER A 163 -3.67 -0.60 23.06
CA SER A 163 -3.09 -0.99 21.78
C SER A 163 -3.81 -2.21 21.20
N LEU A 164 -3.80 -2.30 19.88
CA LEU A 164 -4.37 -3.41 19.12
C LEU A 164 -3.46 -3.76 17.95
N PHE A 165 -3.73 -4.86 17.25
CA PHE A 165 -2.99 -5.19 16.05
C PHE A 165 -3.91 -5.27 14.85
N VAL A 166 -3.35 -4.92 13.68
CA VAL A 166 -3.96 -5.14 12.37
C VAL A 166 -3.04 -6.02 11.56
N GLY A 167 -3.52 -7.21 11.20
CA GLY A 167 -2.83 -8.13 10.30
C GLY A 167 -3.23 -7.87 8.86
N LEU A 168 -2.28 -8.04 7.94
CA LEU A 168 -2.52 -7.97 6.50
C LEU A 168 -2.00 -9.23 5.82
N SER A 169 -2.78 -9.75 4.86
CA SER A 169 -2.44 -10.90 4.03
C SER A 169 -2.69 -10.62 2.56
N SER A 170 -2.20 -11.48 1.68
CA SER A 170 -2.44 -11.41 0.23
C SER A 170 -2.98 -12.73 -0.30
N ILE A 171 -4.01 -12.67 -1.16
CA ILE A 171 -4.50 -13.79 -1.95
C ILE A 171 -3.92 -13.66 -3.36
N THR A 172 -2.76 -14.27 -3.58
CA THR A 172 -1.98 -14.10 -4.80
C THR A 172 -2.73 -14.54 -6.06
N TRP A 173 -3.67 -15.50 -5.96
CA TRP A 173 -4.49 -15.95 -7.07
C TRP A 173 -5.33 -14.81 -7.70
N ARG A 174 -5.82 -13.84 -6.93
CA ARG A 174 -6.60 -12.73 -7.48
C ARG A 174 -5.84 -11.97 -8.56
N GLU A 175 -4.56 -11.66 -8.32
CA GLU A 175 -3.70 -10.99 -9.30
C GLU A 175 -3.21 -11.96 -10.39
N ALA A 176 -2.91 -13.22 -10.03
CA ALA A 176 -2.38 -14.23 -10.94
C ALA A 176 -3.38 -14.61 -12.04
N TRP A 177 -4.68 -14.55 -11.74
CA TRP A 177 -5.75 -14.77 -12.71
C TRP A 177 -5.62 -13.83 -13.92
N LYS A 178 -5.23 -12.58 -13.71
CA LYS A 178 -5.12 -11.56 -14.76
C LYS A 178 -3.69 -11.42 -15.30
N TYR A 179 -2.72 -11.39 -14.41
CA TYR A 179 -1.37 -10.97 -14.72
C TYR A 179 -0.34 -12.11 -14.78
N GLY A 180 -0.76 -13.35 -14.57
CA GLY A 180 0.12 -14.50 -14.62
C GLY A 180 1.32 -14.36 -13.70
N GLU A 181 2.50 -14.69 -14.20
CA GLU A 181 3.73 -14.75 -13.39
C GLU A 181 4.15 -13.41 -12.76
N ARG A 182 3.73 -12.26 -13.31
CA ARG A 182 4.05 -10.94 -12.75
C ARG A 182 3.20 -10.59 -11.51
N ALA A 183 2.16 -11.35 -11.21
CA ALA A 183 1.18 -11.09 -10.16
C ALA A 183 1.77 -10.87 -8.77
N TYR A 184 2.82 -11.60 -8.39
CA TYR A 184 3.46 -11.43 -7.08
C TYR A 184 3.97 -10.00 -6.86
N ARG A 185 4.48 -9.32 -7.89
CA ARG A 185 4.87 -7.90 -7.80
C ARG A 185 3.66 -7.00 -7.51
N TYR A 186 2.52 -7.28 -8.16
CA TYR A 186 1.29 -6.50 -7.97
C TYR A 186 0.71 -6.68 -6.57
N CYS A 187 0.69 -7.90 -6.04
CA CYS A 187 0.31 -8.15 -4.65
C CYS A 187 1.15 -7.31 -3.68
N GLN A 188 2.47 -7.25 -3.90
CA GLN A 188 3.36 -6.50 -3.03
C GLN A 188 3.23 -4.97 -3.19
N GLN A 189 2.90 -4.46 -4.39
CA GLN A 189 2.53 -3.04 -4.58
C GLN A 189 1.24 -2.71 -3.83
N ASP A 190 0.21 -3.54 -3.97
CA ASP A 190 -1.08 -3.37 -3.31
C ASP A 190 -0.95 -3.43 -1.78
N MET A 191 -0.09 -4.32 -1.28
CA MET A 191 0.28 -4.38 0.14
C MET A 191 0.88 -3.06 0.63
N GLY A 192 1.77 -2.44 -0.16
CA GLY A 192 2.33 -1.12 0.15
C GLY A 192 1.27 -0.03 0.23
N HIS A 193 0.28 -0.04 -0.67
CA HIS A 193 -0.89 0.84 -0.61
C HIS A 193 -1.71 0.61 0.67
N ALA A 194 -1.95 -0.65 1.05
CA ALA A 194 -2.72 -1.00 2.25
C ALA A 194 -2.00 -0.59 3.55
N LEU A 195 -0.68 -0.82 3.64
CA LEU A 195 0.14 -0.38 4.77
C LEU A 195 0.04 1.13 4.98
N ALA A 196 0.21 1.91 3.90
CA ALA A 196 0.10 3.35 3.96
C ALA A 196 -1.33 3.81 4.26
N ALA A 197 -2.36 3.14 3.72
CA ALA A 197 -3.76 3.44 4.02
C ALA A 197 -4.07 3.20 5.51
N CYS A 198 -3.59 2.12 6.11
CA CYS A 198 -3.72 1.86 7.55
C CYS A 198 -3.01 2.93 8.40
N SER A 199 -1.79 3.32 8.00
CA SER A 199 -1.04 4.38 8.67
C SER A 199 -1.77 5.72 8.64
N ILE A 200 -2.25 6.12 7.47
CA ILE A 200 -2.98 7.37 7.24
C ILE A 200 -4.32 7.35 7.98
N SER A 201 -5.04 6.23 7.94
CA SER A 201 -6.28 6.06 8.71
C SER A 201 -6.04 6.17 10.22
N GLY A 202 -4.98 5.52 10.75
CA GLY A 202 -4.58 5.70 12.15
C GLY A 202 -4.33 7.16 12.49
N ALA A 203 -3.62 7.90 11.62
CA ALA A 203 -3.32 9.32 11.82
C ALA A 203 -4.58 10.20 11.88
N THR A 204 -5.66 9.86 11.15
CA THR A 204 -6.95 10.59 11.26
C THR A 204 -7.60 10.45 12.63
N LEU A 205 -7.23 9.41 13.37
CA LEU A 205 -7.70 9.12 14.73
C LEU A 205 -6.71 9.57 15.81
N GLY A 206 -5.57 10.18 15.42
CA GLY A 206 -4.47 10.47 16.31
C GLY A 206 -3.74 9.22 16.83
N TRP A 207 -3.91 8.09 16.16
CA TRP A 207 -3.27 6.82 16.50
C TRP A 207 -1.96 6.66 15.74
N ARG A 208 -0.99 6.03 16.37
CA ARG A 208 0.28 5.66 15.74
C ARG A 208 0.20 4.22 15.26
N VAL A 209 0.69 3.99 14.05
CA VAL A 209 0.72 2.67 13.43
C VAL A 209 2.19 2.31 13.18
N HIS A 210 2.60 1.12 13.61
CA HIS A 210 3.96 0.62 13.47
C HIS A 210 3.97 -0.80 12.92
N LEU A 211 4.78 -1.04 11.89
CA LEU A 211 5.04 -2.38 11.38
C LEU A 211 5.92 -3.16 12.37
N ILE A 212 5.47 -4.34 12.78
CA ILE A 212 6.22 -5.22 13.68
C ILE A 212 7.24 -6.03 12.87
N ASN A 213 8.41 -5.45 12.68
CA ASN A 213 9.47 -6.05 11.88
C ASN A 213 10.09 -7.35 12.45
N PRO A 214 10.20 -7.57 13.80
CA PRO A 214 10.85 -8.75 14.32
C PRO A 214 10.14 -10.07 14.03
N MET A 215 8.82 -10.06 13.85
CA MET A 215 8.04 -11.29 13.64
C MET A 215 8.36 -11.99 12.34
N SER A 216 8.32 -13.33 12.40
CA SER A 216 8.34 -14.17 11.20
C SER A 216 6.97 -14.20 10.53
N ASP A 217 6.94 -14.49 9.21
CA ASP A 217 5.68 -14.71 8.49
C ASP A 217 4.93 -15.92 9.06
N VAL A 218 5.64 -16.94 9.55
CA VAL A 218 5.04 -18.11 10.18
C VAL A 218 4.28 -17.73 11.46
N ASP A 219 4.85 -16.87 12.31
CA ASP A 219 4.18 -16.42 13.52
C ASP A 219 2.99 -15.51 13.20
N VAL A 220 3.10 -14.67 12.17
CA VAL A 220 1.96 -13.87 11.68
C VAL A 220 0.85 -14.78 11.16
N ALA A 221 1.19 -15.80 10.36
CA ALA A 221 0.21 -16.77 9.85
C ALA A 221 -0.52 -17.50 10.98
N LYS A 222 0.20 -17.99 11.99
CA LYS A 222 -0.39 -18.64 13.18
C LYS A 222 -1.30 -17.70 13.95
N LEU A 223 -0.86 -16.46 14.18
CA LEU A 223 -1.66 -15.48 14.91
C LEU A 223 -2.97 -15.15 14.19
N LEU A 224 -2.96 -15.10 12.86
CA LEU A 224 -4.13 -14.75 12.06
C LEU A 224 -4.95 -15.98 11.61
N GLY A 225 -4.50 -17.21 11.91
CA GLY A 225 -5.16 -18.46 11.49
C GLY A 225 -5.03 -18.76 10.01
N LEU A 226 -3.99 -18.24 9.35
CA LEU A 226 -3.72 -18.45 7.92
C LEU A 226 -2.98 -19.76 7.65
N ASP A 227 -2.41 -20.38 8.66
CA ASP A 227 -1.75 -21.70 8.61
C ASP A 227 -2.75 -22.87 8.62
N ARG A 228 -4.04 -22.60 8.84
CA ARG A 228 -5.14 -23.58 8.89
C ARG A 228 -5.62 -23.96 7.50
N ARG A 229 -4.79 -24.73 6.79
CA ARG A 229 -5.02 -25.09 5.38
C ARG A 229 -6.39 -25.74 5.13
N GLU A 230 -6.93 -26.46 6.10
CA GLU A 230 -8.25 -27.08 6.05
C GLU A 230 -9.42 -26.10 5.97
N GLN A 231 -9.18 -24.83 6.33
CA GLN A 231 -10.18 -23.76 6.26
C GLN A 231 -10.15 -22.99 4.94
N PHE A 232 -9.22 -23.29 4.04
CA PHE A 232 -9.06 -22.60 2.76
C PHE A 232 -9.14 -23.56 1.58
N HIS A 233 -9.56 -23.04 0.43
CA HIS A 233 -9.35 -23.75 -0.82
C HIS A 233 -7.85 -23.71 -1.17
N GLU A 234 -7.26 -24.85 -1.56
CA GLU A 234 -5.82 -25.03 -1.75
C GLU A 234 -5.16 -23.93 -2.62
N ARG A 235 -5.84 -23.49 -3.68
CA ARG A 235 -5.33 -22.49 -4.62
C ARG A 235 -5.68 -21.04 -4.28
N GLU A 236 -6.37 -20.83 -3.16
CA GLU A 236 -6.84 -19.53 -2.69
C GLU A 236 -6.38 -19.25 -1.25
N MET A 237 -5.24 -19.84 -0.88
CA MET A 237 -4.57 -19.57 0.39
C MET A 237 -4.23 -18.09 0.51
N GLU A 238 -4.10 -17.65 1.73
CA GLU A 238 -3.63 -16.30 2.06
C GLU A 238 -2.19 -16.36 2.53
N ASP A 239 -1.33 -15.60 1.87
CA ASP A 239 0.05 -15.40 2.31
C ASP A 239 0.07 -14.33 3.40
N SER A 240 0.66 -14.63 4.57
CA SER A 240 0.86 -13.65 5.63
C SER A 240 1.90 -12.62 5.20
N GLU A 241 1.56 -11.33 5.34
CA GLU A 241 2.42 -10.24 4.87
C GLU A 241 2.94 -9.38 6.01
N ALA A 242 2.05 -8.81 6.82
CA ALA A 242 2.44 -7.82 7.81
C ALA A 242 1.56 -7.88 9.07
N LEU A 243 2.16 -7.57 10.21
CA LEU A 243 1.45 -7.24 11.45
C LEU A 243 1.77 -5.81 11.86
N LEU A 244 0.75 -5.01 12.07
CA LEU A 244 0.83 -3.62 12.50
C LEU A 244 0.40 -3.51 13.97
N ALA A 245 1.21 -2.87 14.81
CA ALA A 245 0.77 -2.38 16.11
C ALA A 245 0.10 -1.02 15.93
N VAL A 246 -1.14 -0.91 16.39
CA VAL A 246 -1.92 0.34 16.38
C VAL A 246 -2.02 0.85 17.80
N ILE A 247 -1.47 2.04 18.06
CA ILE A 247 -1.27 2.59 19.39
C ILE A 247 -2.07 3.89 19.53
N PRO A 248 -3.15 3.90 20.32
CA PRO A 248 -4.00 5.06 20.51
C PRO A 248 -3.43 6.05 21.55
N SER A 249 -2.17 6.44 21.37
CA SER A 249 -1.48 7.36 22.26
C SER A 249 -0.39 8.14 21.53
N LEU A 250 0.05 9.24 22.12
CA LEU A 250 1.15 10.09 21.62
C LEU A 250 2.55 9.52 21.99
N CYS A 251 2.68 8.24 22.24
CA CYS A 251 3.98 7.63 22.59
C CYS A 251 5.02 7.92 21.51
N GLU A 252 6.11 8.59 21.84
CA GLU A 252 7.12 9.09 20.90
C GLU A 252 8.05 8.00 20.34
N ARG A 253 8.16 6.86 21.02
CA ARG A 253 9.04 5.77 20.57
C ARG A 253 8.22 4.60 20.04
N PRO A 254 8.58 4.06 18.86
CA PRO A 254 8.01 2.80 18.44
C PRO A 254 8.34 1.75 19.51
N PRO A 255 7.38 0.92 19.89
CA PRO A 255 7.65 -0.13 20.87
C PRO A 255 8.67 -1.11 20.27
N THR A 256 9.68 -1.44 21.05
CA THR A 256 10.60 -2.54 20.75
C THR A 256 9.91 -3.86 21.07
N LEU A 257 8.83 -4.16 20.33
CA LEU A 257 7.95 -5.28 20.66
C LEU A 257 8.15 -6.43 19.70
N THR A 258 8.34 -7.61 20.29
CA THR A 258 8.06 -8.89 19.62
C THR A 258 6.92 -9.56 20.42
N PRO A 259 5.73 -9.75 19.84
CA PRO A 259 4.66 -10.51 20.47
C PRO A 259 5.14 -11.87 20.94
N SER A 260 4.64 -12.32 22.10
CA SER A 260 5.07 -13.57 22.71
C SER A 260 4.76 -14.78 21.82
N ALA A 261 5.77 -15.53 21.40
CA ALA A 261 5.58 -16.77 20.64
C ALA A 261 4.71 -17.78 21.41
N ALA A 262 4.87 -17.87 22.74
CA ALA A 262 4.04 -18.75 23.58
C ALA A 262 2.56 -18.33 23.57
N ALA A 263 2.27 -17.02 23.53
CA ALA A 263 0.89 -16.53 23.41
C ALA A 263 0.33 -16.85 22.01
N ILE A 264 1.12 -16.71 20.97
CA ILE A 264 0.72 -17.04 19.59
C ILE A 264 0.39 -18.55 19.48
N GLU A 265 1.21 -19.43 20.03
CA GLU A 265 0.95 -20.88 20.03
C GLU A 265 -0.34 -21.24 20.79
N GLN A 266 -0.61 -20.57 21.93
CA GLN A 266 -1.86 -20.77 22.68
C GLN A 266 -3.09 -20.32 21.86
N ILE A 267 -3.01 -19.19 21.14
CA ILE A 267 -4.07 -18.71 20.27
C ILE A 267 -4.28 -19.69 19.12
N ALA A 268 -3.20 -20.11 18.45
CA ALA A 268 -3.25 -21.04 17.33
C ALA A 268 -3.87 -22.39 17.71
N ALA A 269 -3.65 -22.87 18.93
CA ALA A 269 -4.24 -24.11 19.45
C ALA A 269 -5.73 -23.98 19.83
N GLY A 270 -6.30 -22.77 19.83
CA GLY A 270 -7.69 -22.52 20.17
C GLY A 270 -8.69 -22.95 19.10
N GLU A 271 -9.97 -22.73 19.39
CA GLU A 271 -11.07 -22.95 18.42
C GLU A 271 -11.15 -21.78 17.44
N TRP A 272 -11.29 -22.10 16.14
CA TRP A 272 -11.41 -21.12 15.07
C TRP A 272 -12.72 -21.29 14.31
N HIS A 273 -13.36 -20.18 13.97
CA HIS A 273 -14.67 -20.16 13.33
C HIS A 273 -14.57 -19.86 11.83
N GLY A 274 -15.45 -20.47 11.07
CA GLY A 274 -15.70 -20.17 9.68
C GLY A 274 -14.77 -20.87 8.69
N GLN A 275 -15.31 -21.08 7.51
CA GLN A 275 -14.62 -21.67 6.34
C GLN A 275 -14.49 -20.58 5.28
N ALA A 276 -13.30 -20.40 4.71
CA ALA A 276 -13.07 -19.43 3.63
C ALA A 276 -13.94 -19.77 2.41
N ASN A 277 -14.67 -18.78 1.89
CA ASN A 277 -15.45 -18.96 0.67
C ASN A 277 -14.55 -19.26 -0.54
N ARG A 278 -15.08 -19.98 -1.52
CA ARG A 278 -14.40 -20.19 -2.79
C ARG A 278 -14.48 -18.93 -3.64
N LEU A 279 -13.35 -18.48 -4.20
CA LEU A 279 -13.26 -17.23 -4.97
C LEU A 279 -13.39 -17.46 -6.48
N SER A 280 -12.91 -18.60 -6.98
CA SER A 280 -12.92 -18.93 -8.42
C SER A 280 -13.45 -20.33 -8.68
N SER A 281 -14.07 -20.51 -9.85
CA SER A 281 -14.53 -21.83 -10.32
C SER A 281 -13.38 -22.73 -10.79
N SER A 282 -12.26 -22.14 -11.28
CA SER A 282 -11.06 -22.86 -11.69
C SER A 282 -9.80 -22.01 -11.46
N HIS A 283 -8.63 -22.65 -11.49
CA HIS A 283 -7.34 -22.02 -11.16
C HIS A 283 -6.26 -22.45 -12.14
N VAL A 284 -5.26 -21.59 -12.32
CA VAL A 284 -4.03 -21.90 -13.05
C VAL A 284 -2.86 -21.87 -12.07
N HIS A 285 -2.00 -22.89 -12.16
CA HIS A 285 -0.81 -22.97 -11.32
C HIS A 285 0.38 -22.26 -11.96
N TRP A 286 1.01 -21.36 -11.19
CA TRP A 286 2.17 -20.59 -11.61
C TRP A 286 3.38 -20.92 -10.72
N GLN A 287 4.15 -21.96 -11.08
CA GLN A 287 5.31 -22.43 -10.30
C GLN A 287 6.32 -21.32 -9.94
N LEU A 288 6.48 -20.33 -10.84
CA LEU A 288 7.40 -19.23 -10.60
C LEU A 288 6.93 -18.32 -9.45
N ILE A 289 5.61 -18.19 -9.27
CA ILE A 289 5.03 -17.45 -8.14
C ILE A 289 5.27 -18.22 -6.84
N ASP A 290 5.00 -19.52 -6.82
CA ASP A 290 5.20 -20.33 -5.62
C ASP A 290 6.67 -20.29 -5.18
N ALA A 291 7.61 -20.42 -6.14
CA ALA A 291 9.05 -20.39 -5.87
C ALA A 291 9.51 -19.05 -5.25
N VAL A 292 9.04 -17.93 -5.77
CA VAL A 292 9.42 -16.62 -5.20
C VAL A 292 8.72 -16.38 -3.86
N ALA A 293 7.46 -16.77 -3.69
CA ALA A 293 6.74 -16.64 -2.44
C ALA A 293 7.43 -17.43 -1.32
N GLU A 294 7.80 -18.69 -1.57
CA GLU A 294 8.56 -19.52 -0.63
C GLU A 294 9.92 -18.91 -0.30
N SER A 295 10.67 -18.43 -1.31
CA SER A 295 11.99 -17.82 -1.13
C SER A 295 11.92 -16.52 -0.32
N CYS A 296 10.81 -15.79 -0.41
CA CYS A 296 10.59 -14.52 0.28
C CYS A 296 9.91 -14.65 1.65
N VAL A 297 9.70 -15.86 2.16
CA VAL A 297 9.20 -16.06 3.54
C VAL A 297 10.18 -15.41 4.52
N LYS A 298 9.65 -14.48 5.32
CA LYS A 298 10.47 -13.73 6.28
C LYS A 298 10.71 -14.55 7.55
N PRO A 299 11.96 -14.79 7.95
CA PRO A 299 12.28 -15.34 9.26
C PRO A 299 12.06 -14.31 10.36
N ALA A 300 12.08 -14.74 11.62
CA ALA A 300 12.22 -13.82 12.75
C ALA A 300 13.53 -13.04 12.63
N THR A 301 13.49 -11.74 12.93
CA THR A 301 14.65 -10.85 12.84
C THR A 301 14.86 -10.09 14.15
N GLU A 302 16.08 -9.61 14.37
CA GLU A 302 16.38 -8.74 15.53
C GLU A 302 15.74 -7.36 15.33
N ILE A 303 15.40 -6.71 16.45
CA ILE A 303 14.65 -5.44 16.48
C ILE A 303 15.37 -4.33 15.72
N ASP A 304 16.70 -4.23 15.88
CA ASP A 304 17.50 -3.11 15.36
C ASP A 304 18.13 -3.38 13.96
N ASN A 305 17.75 -4.48 13.32
CA ASN A 305 18.41 -4.92 12.09
C ASN A 305 18.21 -3.96 10.89
N LEU A 306 17.15 -3.16 10.89
CA LEU A 306 16.80 -2.25 9.79
C LEU A 306 17.33 -0.81 9.96
N GLY A 307 17.86 -0.46 11.14
CA GLY A 307 18.37 0.89 11.44
C GLY A 307 17.26 1.88 11.86
N SER A 308 17.58 3.17 11.84
CA SER A 308 16.67 4.26 12.17
C SER A 308 16.73 5.37 11.12
N TYR A 309 15.64 6.12 10.94
CA TYR A 309 15.71 7.37 10.17
C TYR A 309 16.55 8.43 10.91
N PRO A 310 17.26 9.28 10.17
CA PRO A 310 17.97 10.40 10.78
C PRO A 310 17.01 11.28 11.62
N VAL A 311 17.43 11.64 12.80
CA VAL A 311 16.69 12.59 13.66
C VAL A 311 16.76 13.97 13.00
N GLY A 312 15.63 14.61 12.72
CA GLY A 312 15.56 15.98 12.18
C GLY A 312 15.05 16.12 10.74
N GLY A 313 14.72 15.02 10.05
CA GLY A 313 14.06 15.05 8.73
C GLY A 313 12.57 15.36 8.81
N GLY A 314 12.16 16.36 9.59
CA GLY A 314 10.75 16.79 9.63
C GLY A 314 10.32 17.37 8.28
N ILE A 315 9.13 16.97 7.79
CA ILE A 315 8.47 17.67 6.68
C ILE A 315 8.36 19.14 7.09
N ARG A 316 8.93 20.03 6.28
CA ARG A 316 8.65 21.46 6.40
C ARG A 316 7.13 21.60 6.48
N SER A 317 6.61 22.48 7.35
CA SER A 317 5.19 22.81 7.35
C SER A 317 4.82 23.30 5.94
N VAL A 318 4.33 22.36 5.14
CA VAL A 318 3.81 22.65 3.82
C VAL A 318 2.49 23.36 4.04
N ALA A 319 2.29 24.48 3.38
CA ALA A 319 1.00 25.17 3.44
C ALA A 319 -0.12 24.22 3.05
N PRO A 320 -1.31 24.29 3.71
CA PRO A 320 -2.42 23.42 3.34
C PRO A 320 -2.77 23.62 1.86
N THR A 321 -2.68 22.56 1.07
CA THR A 321 -3.08 22.58 -0.35
C THR A 321 -4.61 22.58 -0.49
N THR A 322 -5.32 22.20 0.57
CA THR A 322 -6.78 22.11 0.60
C THR A 322 -7.32 22.36 2.01
N SER A 323 -8.54 22.88 2.10
CA SER A 323 -9.33 22.95 3.34
C SER A 323 -10.16 21.71 3.60
N ALA A 324 -10.11 20.71 2.71
CA ALA A 324 -10.88 19.47 2.83
C ALA A 324 -10.45 18.65 4.04
N SER A 325 -11.38 17.90 4.59
CA SER A 325 -11.11 16.94 5.65
C SER A 325 -10.33 15.73 5.14
N ALA A 326 -9.62 15.04 6.02
CA ALA A 326 -8.92 13.81 5.68
C ALA A 326 -9.88 12.75 5.14
N ARG A 327 -11.07 12.59 5.75
CA ARG A 327 -12.11 11.65 5.30
C ARG A 327 -12.57 11.98 3.88
N GLN A 328 -12.79 13.25 3.56
CA GLN A 328 -13.20 13.67 2.24
C GLN A 328 -12.16 13.26 1.19
N ILE A 329 -10.89 13.61 1.37
CA ILE A 329 -9.80 13.26 0.43
C ILE A 329 -9.67 11.75 0.26
N ILE A 330 -9.63 10.99 1.36
CA ILE A 330 -9.49 9.53 1.32
C ILE A 330 -10.67 8.87 0.59
N ARG A 331 -11.90 9.30 0.89
CA ARG A 331 -13.11 8.67 0.37
C ARG A 331 -13.43 9.04 -1.08
N GLN A 332 -13.06 10.25 -1.51
CA GLN A 332 -13.33 10.69 -2.89
C GLN A 332 -12.21 10.32 -3.87
N ARG A 333 -10.99 9.95 -3.40
CA ARG A 333 -9.87 9.56 -4.24
C ARG A 333 -10.27 8.46 -5.24
N ARG A 334 -9.93 8.69 -6.51
CA ARG A 334 -10.10 7.74 -7.62
C ARG A 334 -8.82 7.69 -8.45
N SER A 335 -8.56 6.55 -9.10
CA SER A 335 -7.54 6.46 -10.15
C SER A 335 -8.05 7.15 -11.41
N ALA A 336 -7.17 7.89 -12.09
CA ALA A 336 -7.46 8.42 -13.41
C ALA A 336 -7.49 7.27 -14.44
N VAL A 337 -8.44 7.33 -15.37
CA VAL A 337 -8.50 6.42 -16.52
C VAL A 337 -7.85 7.04 -17.76
N ALA A 338 -7.85 8.38 -17.84
CA ALA A 338 -7.14 9.19 -18.82
C ALA A 338 -6.83 10.57 -18.22
N LEU A 339 -5.82 11.25 -18.76
CA LEU A 339 -5.44 12.61 -18.40
C LEU A 339 -5.55 13.51 -19.65
N ASP A 340 -5.76 14.82 -19.44
CA ASP A 340 -6.16 15.76 -20.50
C ASP A 340 -5.00 16.29 -21.37
N GLY A 341 -3.76 15.99 -21.03
CA GLY A 341 -2.59 16.44 -21.75
C GLY A 341 -2.32 17.96 -21.68
N THR A 342 -3.10 18.71 -20.89
CA THR A 342 -3.06 20.18 -20.88
C THR A 342 -2.93 20.78 -19.49
N THR A 343 -3.48 20.16 -18.47
CA THR A 343 -3.42 20.66 -17.08
C THR A 343 -1.99 20.74 -16.60
N ALA A 344 -1.61 21.91 -16.12
CA ALA A 344 -0.33 22.19 -15.47
C ALA A 344 -0.51 22.39 -13.95
N ILE A 345 0.50 22.04 -13.19
CA ILE A 345 0.60 22.38 -11.76
C ILE A 345 1.71 23.41 -11.54
N SER A 346 1.65 24.18 -10.44
CA SER A 346 2.75 25.06 -10.10
C SER A 346 3.95 24.28 -9.54
N ARG A 347 5.16 24.84 -9.67
CA ARG A 347 6.37 24.25 -9.05
C ARG A 347 6.24 24.13 -7.53
N ASP A 348 5.52 25.03 -6.89
CA ASP A 348 5.35 25.00 -5.44
C ASP A 348 4.46 23.81 -5.03
N GLN A 349 3.36 23.57 -5.75
CA GLN A 349 2.55 22.36 -5.57
C GLN A 349 3.37 21.08 -5.84
N PHE A 350 4.20 21.09 -6.89
CA PHE A 350 5.07 19.95 -7.21
C PHE A 350 6.09 19.68 -6.09
N TYR A 351 6.73 20.71 -5.53
CA TYR A 351 7.67 20.54 -4.42
C TYR A 351 6.99 20.11 -3.13
N ASP A 352 5.81 20.64 -2.84
CA ASP A 352 5.03 20.29 -1.66
C ASP A 352 4.65 18.80 -1.70
N LEU A 353 4.14 18.35 -2.85
CA LEU A 353 3.78 16.96 -3.10
C LEU A 353 5.00 16.03 -2.93
N LEU A 354 6.14 16.35 -3.56
CA LEU A 354 7.35 15.55 -3.44
C LEU A 354 7.92 15.55 -2.00
N SER A 355 7.74 16.64 -1.26
CA SER A 355 8.17 16.72 0.14
C SER A 355 7.42 15.73 1.04
N ARG A 356 6.15 15.41 0.72
CA ARG A 356 5.37 14.38 1.44
C ARG A 356 5.95 12.96 1.25
N LEU A 357 6.73 12.75 0.19
CA LEU A 357 7.38 11.46 -0.08
C LEU A 357 8.70 11.27 0.68
N MET A 358 9.20 12.30 1.34
CA MET A 358 10.47 12.20 2.08
C MET A 358 10.29 11.38 3.36
N PRO A 359 11.13 10.35 3.59
CA PRO A 359 11.03 9.50 4.77
C PRO A 359 11.40 10.24 6.05
N GLY A 360 10.83 9.82 7.16
CA GLY A 360 11.12 10.38 8.48
C GLY A 360 10.36 9.66 9.59
N SER A 361 10.92 9.62 10.79
CA SER A 361 10.35 8.92 11.94
C SER A 361 9.01 9.50 12.43
N ASN A 362 8.76 10.79 12.16
CA ASN A 362 7.53 11.47 12.53
C ASN A 362 6.61 11.74 11.34
N ASN A 363 6.96 11.26 10.15
CA ASN A 363 6.21 11.49 8.93
C ASN A 363 5.32 10.29 8.60
N VAL A 364 4.02 10.51 8.49
CA VAL A 364 3.05 9.50 8.02
C VAL A 364 3.13 9.42 6.48
N PRO A 365 3.17 8.23 5.89
CA PRO A 365 3.15 6.88 6.49
C PRO A 365 4.56 6.29 6.75
N TRP A 366 5.63 7.07 6.60
CA TRP A 366 7.02 6.58 6.66
C TRP A 366 7.40 6.04 8.02
N ASN A 367 6.84 6.61 9.10
CA ASN A 367 6.96 6.08 10.45
C ASN A 367 6.44 4.63 10.58
N THR A 368 5.45 4.24 9.79
CA THR A 368 4.90 2.87 9.76
C THR A 368 5.75 1.94 8.91
N ILE A 369 6.09 2.36 7.67
CA ILE A 369 6.93 1.57 6.77
C ILE A 369 8.29 1.31 7.40
N GLY A 370 8.85 2.32 8.07
CA GLY A 370 10.14 2.23 8.74
C GLY A 370 11.35 2.24 7.80
N PRO A 371 12.56 2.42 8.37
CA PRO A 371 13.80 2.41 7.62
C PRO A 371 14.18 0.99 7.14
N PRO A 372 15.13 0.88 6.18
CA PRO A 372 15.72 1.96 5.43
C PRO A 372 14.88 2.34 4.19
N ALA A 373 14.89 3.61 3.79
CA ALA A 373 14.32 4.01 2.51
C ALA A 373 15.26 3.57 1.37
N LYS A 374 14.76 2.78 0.44
CA LYS A 374 15.52 2.17 -0.66
C LYS A 374 15.01 2.56 -2.05
N VAL A 375 13.85 3.20 -2.11
CA VAL A 375 13.22 3.62 -3.37
C VAL A 375 13.45 5.10 -3.61
N HIS A 376 14.00 5.44 -4.77
CA HIS A 376 14.20 6.79 -5.29
C HIS A 376 13.28 7.02 -6.48
N LEU A 377 13.14 8.27 -6.96
CA LEU A 377 12.25 8.58 -8.07
C LEU A 377 13.02 9.14 -9.25
N GLY A 378 12.84 8.53 -10.41
CA GLY A 378 13.17 9.11 -11.70
C GLY A 378 11.91 9.72 -12.29
N LEU A 379 11.89 11.05 -12.48
CA LEU A 379 10.70 11.78 -12.88
C LEU A 379 10.83 12.27 -14.34
N PHE A 380 9.70 12.23 -15.03
CA PHE A 380 9.49 12.81 -16.35
C PHE A 380 8.55 14.02 -16.15
N VAL A 381 9.12 15.21 -16.12
CA VAL A 381 8.38 16.46 -15.87
C VAL A 381 7.95 17.06 -17.21
N HIS A 382 6.63 17.29 -17.37
CA HIS A 382 6.04 17.75 -18.62
C HIS A 382 5.45 19.16 -18.49
N ARG A 383 4.50 19.35 -17.57
CA ARG A 383 3.68 20.56 -17.41
C ARG A 383 3.69 21.07 -15.97
N VAL A 384 4.88 21.42 -15.49
CA VAL A 384 5.06 22.08 -14.18
C VAL A 384 5.48 23.53 -14.42
N THR A 385 4.57 24.47 -14.17
CA THR A 385 4.81 25.90 -14.38
C THR A 385 5.96 26.40 -13.51
N GLY A 386 6.96 27.00 -14.14
CA GLY A 386 8.17 27.50 -13.45
C GLY A 386 9.30 26.47 -13.37
N LEU A 387 9.15 25.31 -14.01
CA LEU A 387 10.22 24.35 -14.23
C LEU A 387 10.40 24.05 -15.70
N GLU A 388 11.64 23.73 -16.10
CA GLU A 388 11.94 23.24 -17.44
C GLU A 388 11.42 21.79 -17.58
N PRO A 389 10.73 21.44 -18.69
CA PRO A 389 10.42 20.05 -19.00
C PRO A 389 11.70 19.21 -19.09
N GLY A 390 11.65 17.97 -18.60
CA GLY A 390 12.84 17.11 -18.65
C GLY A 390 12.83 15.96 -17.65
N LEU A 391 14.00 15.34 -17.53
CA LEU A 391 14.26 14.28 -16.55
C LEU A 391 14.74 14.88 -15.24
N TYR A 392 14.17 14.40 -14.15
CA TYR A 392 14.54 14.78 -12.78
C TYR A 392 14.80 13.53 -11.94
N GLY A 393 15.57 13.70 -10.87
CA GLY A 393 15.82 12.67 -9.87
C GLY A 393 15.50 13.17 -8.47
N LEU A 394 14.69 12.43 -7.69
CA LEU A 394 14.50 12.65 -6.26
C LEU A 394 15.19 11.55 -5.48
N VAL A 395 16.20 11.94 -4.70
CA VAL A 395 16.97 11.02 -3.84
C VAL A 395 16.34 11.01 -2.46
N ARG A 396 15.67 9.91 -2.06
CA ARG A 396 14.95 9.83 -0.79
C ARG A 396 15.81 9.41 0.41
N SER A 397 17.06 9.04 0.17
CA SER A 397 18.02 8.60 1.19
C SER A 397 19.35 9.30 0.93
N PRO A 398 19.83 10.17 1.85
CA PRO A 398 21.01 10.98 1.61
C PRO A 398 22.27 10.18 1.29
N GLU A 399 22.45 9.03 1.94
CA GLU A 399 23.59 8.13 1.70
C GLU A 399 23.58 7.50 0.30
N GLN A 400 22.48 7.57 -0.42
CA GLN A 400 22.34 7.04 -1.78
C GLN A 400 22.54 8.10 -2.88
N GLU A 401 22.77 9.37 -2.54
CA GLU A 401 22.92 10.43 -3.55
C GLU A 401 24.14 10.17 -4.44
N GLU A 402 25.31 9.99 -3.87
CA GLU A 402 26.53 9.73 -4.63
C GLU A 402 26.51 8.36 -5.34
N PRO A 403 26.13 7.24 -4.70
CA PRO A 403 25.97 5.97 -5.39
C PRO A 403 25.01 6.01 -6.58
N LEU A 404 23.86 6.67 -6.44
CA LEU A 404 22.86 6.79 -7.50
C LEU A 404 23.38 7.67 -8.65
N ARG A 405 24.04 8.80 -8.33
CA ARG A 405 24.69 9.68 -9.32
C ARG A 405 25.71 8.91 -10.15
N ASN A 406 26.56 8.10 -9.51
CA ASN A 406 27.56 7.30 -10.19
C ASN A 406 26.99 6.15 -11.02
N ALA A 407 25.79 5.64 -10.66
CA ALA A 407 25.10 4.59 -11.41
C ALA A 407 24.34 5.12 -12.63
N MET A 408 23.95 6.39 -12.63
CA MET A 408 23.24 7.04 -13.72
C MET A 408 24.18 7.54 -14.83
N ARG A 409 23.59 8.09 -15.91
CA ARG A 409 24.35 8.62 -17.06
C ARG A 409 25.34 9.71 -16.64
N PRO A 410 26.63 9.61 -16.98
CA PRO A 410 27.66 10.57 -16.55
C PRO A 410 27.42 12.03 -17.01
N GLY A 411 26.65 12.23 -18.10
CA GLY A 411 26.35 13.56 -18.65
C GLY A 411 25.17 14.27 -18.02
N PHE A 412 24.53 13.71 -16.99
CA PHE A 412 23.43 14.39 -16.29
C PHE A 412 23.92 15.58 -15.47
N ALA A 413 23.11 16.68 -15.49
CA ALA A 413 23.48 17.94 -14.89
C ALA A 413 23.50 17.93 -13.35
N TRP A 414 22.62 17.15 -12.73
CA TRP A 414 22.43 17.12 -11.26
C TRP A 414 22.29 18.50 -10.63
N GLN A 415 21.54 19.36 -11.30
CA GLN A 415 21.34 20.75 -10.90
C GLN A 415 20.07 20.89 -10.07
N ARG A 416 20.14 21.65 -8.99
CA ARG A 416 18.93 21.97 -8.19
C ARG A 416 17.99 22.86 -8.99
N PRO A 417 16.68 22.51 -9.08
CA PRO A 417 15.72 23.35 -9.79
C PRO A 417 15.48 24.70 -9.07
N PRO A 418 15.04 25.74 -9.82
CA PRO A 418 14.78 27.05 -9.25
C PRO A 418 13.76 27.05 -8.11
N GLY A 419 14.10 27.62 -6.95
CA GLY A 419 13.21 27.69 -5.78
C GLY A 419 12.98 26.36 -5.06
N CYS A 420 13.68 25.29 -5.41
CA CYS A 420 13.58 24.01 -4.74
C CYS A 420 14.04 24.13 -3.27
N PRO A 421 13.22 23.70 -2.29
CA PRO A 421 13.60 23.71 -0.87
C PRO A 421 14.90 22.94 -0.64
N THR A 422 15.78 23.45 0.23
CA THR A 422 17.05 22.77 0.55
C THR A 422 16.86 21.38 1.14
N SER A 423 15.74 21.15 1.83
CA SER A 423 15.36 19.86 2.42
C SER A 423 14.86 18.83 1.41
N LEU A 424 14.59 19.24 0.15
CA LEU A 424 14.12 18.35 -0.90
C LEU A 424 15.28 18.02 -1.85
N PRO A 425 15.86 16.80 -1.81
CA PRO A 425 16.98 16.40 -2.68
C PRO A 425 16.50 16.06 -4.09
N LEU A 426 15.98 17.08 -4.78
CA LEU A 426 15.48 17.02 -6.15
C LEU A 426 16.50 17.65 -7.10
N TYR A 427 16.77 17.00 -8.21
CA TYR A 427 17.76 17.41 -9.20
C TYR A 427 17.19 17.34 -10.62
N LEU A 428 17.39 18.40 -11.41
CA LEU A 428 17.25 18.38 -12.86
C LEU A 428 18.43 17.58 -13.43
N LEU A 429 18.13 16.54 -14.19
CA LEU A 429 19.14 15.66 -14.82
C LEU A 429 19.39 16.05 -16.27
N SER A 430 18.33 16.33 -17.02
CA SER A 430 18.39 16.73 -18.44
C SER A 430 17.12 17.49 -18.80
N THR A 431 17.25 18.56 -19.59
CA THR A 431 16.13 19.31 -20.16
C THR A 431 15.66 18.68 -21.47
N GLY A 432 14.40 18.88 -21.81
CA GLY A 432 13.79 18.46 -23.07
C GLY A 432 12.40 17.86 -22.87
N ASP A 433 11.62 17.83 -23.94
CA ASP A 433 10.33 17.13 -23.94
C ASP A 433 10.54 15.64 -23.73
N CYS A 434 9.93 15.10 -22.68
CA CYS A 434 10.01 13.68 -22.33
C CYS A 434 8.63 12.98 -22.33
N THR A 435 7.58 13.60 -22.88
CA THR A 435 6.21 13.05 -22.93
C THR A 435 6.15 11.72 -23.66
N THR A 436 6.68 11.68 -24.89
CA THR A 436 6.75 10.45 -25.69
C THR A 436 7.61 9.36 -25.02
N LEU A 437 8.71 9.76 -24.37
CA LEU A 437 9.56 8.81 -23.64
C LEU A 437 8.82 8.20 -22.44
N ALA A 438 8.11 9.02 -21.68
CA ALA A 438 7.31 8.60 -20.54
C ALA A 438 6.23 7.58 -20.94
N ALA A 439 5.45 7.88 -21.99
CA ALA A 439 4.45 6.96 -22.54
C ALA A 439 5.09 5.65 -23.01
N ARG A 440 6.21 5.76 -23.72
CA ARG A 440 6.93 4.60 -24.29
C ARG A 440 7.42 3.65 -23.22
N VAL A 441 8.06 4.13 -22.14
CA VAL A 441 8.58 3.27 -21.08
C VAL A 441 7.46 2.74 -20.16
N SER A 442 6.28 3.35 -20.17
CA SER A 442 5.09 2.94 -19.44
C SER A 442 4.17 2.03 -20.26
N CYS A 443 4.72 1.05 -20.96
CA CYS A 443 4.00 0.11 -21.84
C CYS A 443 3.17 0.80 -22.93
N LEU A 444 3.68 1.85 -23.54
CA LEU A 444 3.02 2.62 -24.59
C LEU A 444 1.69 3.24 -24.13
N GLN A 445 1.56 3.59 -22.85
CA GLN A 445 0.37 4.20 -22.28
C GLN A 445 0.49 5.72 -22.34
N ASP A 446 -0.32 6.38 -23.18
CA ASP A 446 -0.31 7.83 -23.38
C ASP A 446 -0.53 8.60 -22.08
N ILE A 447 -1.29 8.03 -21.14
CA ILE A 447 -1.57 8.65 -19.83
C ILE A 447 -0.30 9.08 -19.08
N ALA A 448 0.85 8.41 -19.30
CA ALA A 448 2.12 8.79 -18.68
C ALA A 448 2.72 10.07 -19.30
N GLY A 449 2.44 10.35 -20.57
CA GLY A 449 2.83 11.59 -21.25
C GLY A 449 1.81 12.72 -21.10
N ASP A 450 0.53 12.38 -20.91
CA ASP A 450 -0.57 13.32 -20.75
C ASP A 450 -0.64 13.96 -19.35
N GLY A 451 0.05 13.41 -18.35
CA GLY A 451 0.14 13.99 -17.02
C GLY A 451 0.90 15.32 -16.96
N ALA A 452 0.78 16.03 -15.87
CA ALA A 452 1.70 17.13 -15.54
C ALA A 452 3.13 16.61 -15.33
N PHE A 453 3.24 15.43 -14.77
CA PHE A 453 4.47 14.65 -14.70
C PHE A 453 4.15 13.16 -14.50
N SER A 454 5.12 12.32 -14.83
CA SER A 454 5.12 10.89 -14.47
C SER A 454 6.45 10.51 -13.82
N LEU A 455 6.51 9.32 -13.25
CA LEU A 455 7.72 8.84 -12.58
C LEU A 455 7.85 7.32 -12.60
N GLY A 456 9.11 6.86 -12.55
CA GLY A 456 9.49 5.49 -12.21
C GLY A 456 10.12 5.46 -10.81
N MET A 457 9.71 4.49 -10.02
CA MET A 457 10.23 4.24 -8.67
C MET A 457 11.40 3.27 -8.78
N ILE A 458 12.61 3.75 -8.49
CA ILE A 458 13.87 3.06 -8.70
C ILE A 458 14.44 2.64 -7.34
N ALA A 459 14.52 1.36 -7.09
CA ALA A 459 15.02 0.82 -5.82
C ALA A 459 16.51 0.43 -5.89
N GLU A 460 17.26 0.68 -4.82
CA GLU A 460 18.48 -0.07 -4.53
C GLU A 460 18.07 -1.55 -4.38
N PHE A 461 18.66 -2.45 -5.19
CA PHE A 461 18.09 -3.77 -5.36
C PHE A 461 18.96 -4.90 -4.81
N ILE A 462 20.15 -5.12 -5.37
CA ILE A 462 20.99 -6.28 -5.01
C ILE A 462 21.47 -6.23 -3.55
N LYS A 463 22.02 -5.11 -3.13
CA LYS A 463 22.64 -4.97 -1.79
C LYS A 463 21.65 -5.23 -0.66
N PRO A 464 20.39 -4.69 -0.68
CA PRO A 464 19.41 -5.00 0.34
C PRO A 464 19.03 -6.49 0.38
N LEU A 465 18.89 -7.14 -0.77
CA LEU A 465 18.56 -8.58 -0.84
C LEU A 465 19.68 -9.45 -0.28
N GLN A 466 20.94 -9.11 -0.56
CA GLN A 466 22.10 -9.80 0.01
C GLN A 466 22.25 -9.55 1.51
N ARG A 467 21.96 -8.34 1.98
CA ARG A 467 22.12 -7.94 3.39
C ARG A 467 21.02 -8.49 4.29
N TYR A 468 19.77 -8.39 3.86
CA TYR A 468 18.61 -8.69 4.70
C TYR A 468 17.97 -10.04 4.35
N GLY A 469 18.21 -10.57 3.16
CA GLY A 469 17.61 -11.79 2.64
C GLY A 469 16.51 -11.51 1.60
N ALA A 470 16.03 -12.58 0.96
CA ALA A 470 15.05 -12.52 -0.11
C ALA A 470 13.73 -11.83 0.29
N TRP A 471 13.30 -11.97 1.55
CA TRP A 471 12.08 -11.34 2.05
C TRP A 471 12.07 -9.82 1.90
N PHE A 472 13.24 -9.19 1.83
CA PHE A 472 13.35 -7.75 1.61
C PHE A 472 12.87 -7.31 0.21
N TYR A 473 12.78 -8.24 -0.74
CA TYR A 473 12.18 -8.02 -2.05
C TYR A 473 10.75 -7.44 -1.93
N ARG A 474 9.93 -8.01 -1.05
CA ARG A 474 8.57 -7.51 -0.75
C ARG A 474 8.60 -6.06 -0.24
N ARG A 475 9.54 -5.76 0.67
CA ARG A 475 9.69 -4.43 1.27
C ARG A 475 9.96 -3.33 0.25
N LEU A 476 10.69 -3.63 -0.83
CA LEU A 476 10.91 -2.66 -1.91
C LEU A 476 9.61 -2.29 -2.62
N PHE A 477 8.74 -3.25 -2.85
CA PHE A 477 7.41 -3.01 -3.43
C PHE A 477 6.45 -2.36 -2.43
N TRP A 478 6.53 -2.69 -1.14
CA TRP A 478 5.74 -2.02 -0.11
C TRP A 478 6.08 -0.53 -0.02
N GLU A 479 7.36 -0.19 -0.06
CA GLU A 479 7.78 1.20 -0.10
C GLU A 479 7.27 1.90 -1.36
N ALA A 480 7.35 1.26 -2.51
CA ALA A 480 6.83 1.80 -3.77
C ALA A 480 5.30 1.98 -3.74
N GLY A 481 4.55 1.01 -3.22
CA GLY A 481 3.11 1.11 -3.03
C GLY A 481 2.71 2.22 -2.07
N ALA A 482 3.47 2.40 -0.98
CA ALA A 482 3.25 3.49 -0.03
C ALA A 482 3.49 4.87 -0.67
N ILE A 483 4.54 5.01 -1.51
CA ILE A 483 4.74 6.22 -2.34
C ILE A 483 3.51 6.46 -3.20
N GLY A 484 3.01 5.42 -3.87
CA GLY A 484 1.80 5.49 -4.69
C GLY A 484 0.57 5.93 -3.90
N GLN A 485 0.36 5.44 -2.67
CA GLN A 485 -0.76 5.84 -1.82
C GLN A 485 -0.70 7.33 -1.47
N VAL A 486 0.47 7.84 -1.10
CA VAL A 486 0.65 9.28 -0.83
C VAL A 486 0.39 10.10 -2.09
N LEU A 487 0.95 9.71 -3.25
CA LEU A 487 0.72 10.37 -4.53
C LEU A 487 -0.76 10.44 -4.92
N TYR A 488 -1.52 9.37 -4.68
CA TYR A 488 -2.96 9.37 -4.91
C TYR A 488 -3.70 10.42 -4.09
N LEU A 489 -3.39 10.52 -2.80
CA LEU A 489 -4.08 11.46 -1.90
C LEU A 489 -3.64 12.90 -2.14
N GLU A 490 -2.35 13.13 -2.41
CA GLU A 490 -1.84 14.47 -2.76
C GLU A 490 -2.41 14.98 -4.08
N ALA A 491 -2.61 14.11 -5.07
CA ALA A 491 -3.28 14.48 -6.31
C ALA A 491 -4.72 14.93 -6.05
N GLU A 492 -5.47 14.15 -5.27
CA GLU A 492 -6.85 14.49 -4.91
C GLU A 492 -6.93 15.81 -4.12
N ALA A 493 -6.00 16.03 -3.18
CA ALA A 493 -5.91 17.27 -2.41
C ALA A 493 -5.54 18.48 -3.28
N ALA A 494 -4.77 18.27 -4.34
CA ALA A 494 -4.41 19.29 -5.33
C ALA A 494 -5.49 19.55 -6.40
N GLY A 495 -6.64 18.84 -6.35
CA GLY A 495 -7.72 18.97 -7.34
C GLY A 495 -7.42 18.35 -8.70
N ILE A 496 -6.42 17.47 -8.78
CA ILE A 496 -6.08 16.67 -9.96
C ILE A 496 -6.24 15.19 -9.66
N ARG A 497 -5.90 14.32 -10.59
CA ARG A 497 -5.93 12.87 -10.40
C ARG A 497 -4.60 12.22 -10.73
N SER A 498 -4.45 11.02 -10.25
CA SER A 498 -3.27 10.19 -10.49
C SER A 498 -3.65 8.75 -10.77
N THR A 499 -2.71 8.00 -11.32
CA THR A 499 -2.84 6.55 -11.45
C THR A 499 -1.49 5.85 -11.35
N GLY A 500 -1.50 4.69 -10.69
CA GLY A 500 -0.38 3.76 -10.70
C GLY A 500 -0.33 2.98 -12.00
N ILE A 501 0.85 2.80 -12.55
CA ILE A 501 1.12 2.07 -13.79
C ILE A 501 1.96 0.85 -13.43
N GLY A 502 1.33 -0.30 -13.25
CA GLY A 502 2.02 -1.58 -12.96
C GLY A 502 2.65 -2.20 -14.21
N CYS A 503 2.09 -1.90 -15.39
CA CYS A 503 2.65 -2.31 -16.68
C CYS A 503 3.62 -1.24 -17.19
N TYR A 504 4.91 -1.50 -17.07
CA TYR A 504 6.00 -0.66 -17.60
C TYR A 504 7.11 -1.57 -18.14
N PHE A 505 7.90 -1.05 -19.07
CA PHE A 505 9.06 -1.75 -19.59
C PHE A 505 10.28 -1.50 -18.67
N ASP A 506 10.68 -2.54 -17.94
CA ASP A 506 11.66 -2.45 -16.86
C ASP A 506 13.02 -1.90 -17.34
N ASP A 507 13.64 -2.52 -18.35
CA ASP A 507 14.96 -2.11 -18.84
C ASP A 507 14.93 -0.79 -19.63
N PRO A 508 13.93 -0.49 -20.49
CA PRO A 508 13.84 0.81 -21.14
C PRO A 508 13.78 2.02 -20.20
N VAL A 509 13.20 1.89 -19.00
CA VAL A 509 13.24 2.98 -18.03
C VAL A 509 14.64 3.13 -17.42
N HIS A 510 15.37 2.01 -17.23
CA HIS A 510 16.76 2.07 -16.80
C HIS A 510 17.63 2.78 -17.85
N ASP A 511 17.43 2.51 -19.15
CA ASP A 511 18.15 3.18 -20.24
C ASP A 511 17.90 4.69 -20.26
N ALA A 512 16.64 5.13 -19.96
CA ALA A 512 16.30 6.56 -19.91
C ALA A 512 17.16 7.30 -18.85
N PHE A 513 17.39 6.67 -17.70
CA PHE A 513 18.21 7.22 -16.63
C PHE A 513 19.69 6.78 -16.70
N GLY A 514 20.06 5.95 -17.67
CA GLY A 514 21.42 5.45 -17.86
C GLY A 514 21.86 4.45 -16.82
N LEU A 515 20.91 3.86 -16.07
CA LEU A 515 21.18 2.80 -15.11
C LEU A 515 21.56 1.50 -15.82
N ARG A 516 22.60 0.83 -15.33
CA ARG A 516 23.06 -0.44 -15.89
C ARG A 516 23.28 -1.47 -14.80
N GLY A 517 23.06 -2.74 -15.18
CA GLY A 517 23.23 -3.86 -14.27
C GLY A 517 22.11 -3.97 -13.23
N PRO A 518 22.26 -4.87 -12.24
CA PRO A 518 21.20 -5.22 -11.32
C PRO A 518 21.14 -4.37 -10.03
N GLN A 519 22.04 -3.38 -9.87
CA GLN A 519 22.15 -2.58 -8.63
C GLN A 519 20.90 -1.81 -8.30
N TYR A 520 20.25 -1.26 -9.33
CA TYR A 520 19.00 -0.50 -9.23
C TYR A 520 17.95 -1.11 -10.16
N GLN A 521 16.72 -1.24 -9.70
CA GLN A 521 15.61 -1.81 -10.46
C GLN A 521 14.34 -0.98 -10.30
N SER A 522 13.51 -0.93 -11.34
CA SER A 522 12.20 -0.27 -11.30
C SER A 522 11.20 -1.15 -10.57
N MET A 523 10.46 -0.53 -9.63
CA MET A 523 9.46 -1.22 -8.81
C MET A 523 8.03 -0.88 -9.23
N TYR A 524 7.76 0.37 -9.64
CA TYR A 524 6.43 0.87 -9.94
C TYR A 524 6.54 2.16 -10.74
N HIS A 525 5.54 2.46 -11.58
CA HIS A 525 5.39 3.76 -12.25
C HIS A 525 4.13 4.47 -11.78
N PHE A 526 4.11 5.80 -11.96
CA PHE A 526 2.99 6.62 -11.54
C PHE A 526 2.88 7.87 -12.41
N THR A 527 1.66 8.41 -12.58
CA THR A 527 1.43 9.66 -13.31
C THR A 527 0.34 10.49 -12.65
N MET A 528 0.38 11.81 -12.83
CA MET A 528 -0.55 12.78 -12.24
C MET A 528 -0.86 13.89 -13.22
N GLY A 529 -2.13 14.35 -13.27
CA GLY A 529 -2.57 15.44 -14.14
C GLY A 529 -4.06 15.71 -14.04
N GLY A 530 -4.57 16.55 -14.92
CA GLY A 530 -6.00 16.83 -15.04
C GLY A 530 -6.76 15.59 -15.54
N PRO A 531 -7.79 15.11 -14.82
CA PRO A 531 -8.51 13.91 -15.22
C PRO A 531 -9.46 14.18 -16.40
N VAL A 532 -9.55 13.18 -17.28
CA VAL A 532 -10.66 13.07 -18.23
C VAL A 532 -11.69 12.12 -17.63
N GLU A 533 -12.87 12.63 -17.35
CA GLU A 533 -13.96 11.81 -16.79
C GLU A 533 -14.66 11.02 -17.92
N ASP A 534 -14.81 9.72 -17.71
CA ASP A 534 -15.60 8.88 -18.62
C ASP A 534 -17.07 8.98 -18.23
N SER A 535 -17.84 9.73 -19.01
CA SER A 535 -19.27 9.98 -18.77
C SER A 535 -20.16 8.73 -18.88
N ARG A 536 -19.64 7.63 -19.41
CA ARG A 536 -20.35 6.35 -19.47
C ARG A 536 -20.38 5.63 -18.11
N LEU A 537 -19.42 5.96 -17.22
CA LEU A 537 -19.26 5.32 -15.92
C LEU A 537 -20.11 6.01 -14.86
N THR A 538 -21.05 5.27 -14.27
CA THR A 538 -21.79 5.74 -13.10
C THR A 538 -21.01 5.43 -11.82
N THR A 539 -20.93 6.41 -10.92
CA THR A 539 -20.37 6.22 -9.57
C THR A 539 -21.49 6.12 -8.55
N LEU A 540 -21.55 4.99 -7.83
CA LEU A 540 -22.54 4.75 -6.80
C LEU A 540 -21.91 4.82 -5.40
N PRO A 541 -22.69 5.16 -4.35
CA PRO A 541 -22.22 5.13 -2.97
C PRO A 541 -21.63 3.77 -2.59
N ALA A 542 -20.60 3.78 -1.75
CA ALA A 542 -19.92 2.57 -1.28
C ALA A 542 -20.87 1.58 -0.58
N TYR A 543 -21.72 2.13 0.28
CA TYR A 543 -22.71 1.38 1.03
C TYR A 543 -24.06 2.10 0.88
N GLY A 544 -25.16 1.36 0.76
CA GLY A 544 -26.51 1.92 0.70
C GLY A 544 -26.86 2.66 2.00
N ALA A 545 -27.83 3.59 1.95
CA ALA A 545 -28.44 4.15 3.16
C ALA A 545 -28.93 2.99 4.05
N ASP A 546 -28.64 3.06 5.34
CA ASP A 546 -28.94 1.99 6.29
C ASP A 546 -30.39 1.50 6.13
N ARG A 547 -30.55 0.19 5.89
CA ARG A 547 -31.87 -0.47 5.85
C ARG A 547 -32.63 -0.32 7.17
N ALA A 548 -31.95 0.04 8.26
CA ALA A 548 -32.57 0.30 9.56
C ALA A 548 -33.56 1.49 9.57
N GLN A 549 -33.52 2.39 8.59
CA GLN A 549 -34.52 3.45 8.45
C GLN A 549 -35.75 3.05 7.61
N ARG A 550 -35.77 1.85 7.04
CA ARG A 550 -36.88 1.37 6.18
C ARG A 550 -37.61 0.15 6.77
N GLY A 551 -37.75 0.00 8.06
CA GLY A 551 -38.71 -0.94 8.69
C GLY A 551 -38.93 -2.29 7.96
N ILE A 552 -37.89 -2.93 7.43
CA ILE A 552 -37.98 -4.24 6.78
C ILE A 552 -37.19 -5.21 7.65
N ASP A 553 -37.91 -6.04 8.37
CA ASP A 553 -37.36 -7.18 9.11
C ASP A 553 -36.56 -8.11 8.16
N PRO A 554 -35.50 -8.75 8.66
CA PRO A 554 -34.73 -9.72 7.87
C PRO A 554 -35.57 -10.96 7.55
N PRO A 555 -35.35 -11.60 6.39
CA PRO A 555 -35.97 -12.88 6.09
C PRO A 555 -35.44 -14.01 6.97
#